data_aed9de60782ccae6a5409bf45ebe9ec4
#
_entry.id   aed9de60782ccae6a5409bf45ebe9ec4
#
_cell.length_a   1.000
_cell.length_b   1.000
_cell.length_c   1.000
_cell.angle_alpha   90.00
_cell.angle_beta   90.00
_cell.angle_gamma   90.00
#
_symmetry.space_group_name_H-M   'P 1'
#
loop_
_entity.id
_entity.type
_entity.pdbx_description
1 polymer ?
#
loop_
_entity_poly.entity_id
_entity_poly.type
_entity_poly.pdbx_seq_one_letter_code
_entity_poly.pdbx_strand_id
1 'polypeptide(L)'
;MATYSIHPIALCQGPRDASHFTYRMNFGTECKSVSYIWYVAGSEPKILIDTGTRAVGAFGDELTSVENGLAKLGLKPEDIEIVILTHLHFDHVELGYRYKKAKFIVQKRELDYTLNPHPIDASIYRRNTFENLNLEVIDGEKEIIPGVSVFLTPGHSPGGQSIEVNTAAGKAIITGFCCHLSTFMQTEEMKSRGWEVAAPLIHHDVREVYDSVLEVKRRADTILALHDPIYIGKEIVP
;
A
#
# COMPACT_ATOMS: atom_id res chain seq x y z
N MET A 1 -10.39 23.23 2.87
CA MET A 1 -9.89 21.97 3.43
C MET A 1 -8.40 21.90 3.14
N ALA A 2 -7.61 21.26 4.00
CA ALA A 2 -6.19 21.05 3.71
C ALA A 2 -6.05 20.12 2.49
N THR A 3 -5.13 20.43 1.59
CA THR A 3 -4.82 19.62 0.41
C THR A 3 -3.32 19.35 0.34
N TYR A 4 -2.97 18.17 -0.16
CA TYR A 4 -1.60 17.66 -0.19
C TYR A 4 -1.24 17.20 -1.60
N SER A 5 0.04 16.97 -1.84
CA SER A 5 0.51 16.23 -3.00
C SER A 5 1.18 14.92 -2.56
N ILE A 6 1.15 13.90 -3.42
CA ILE A 6 1.68 12.58 -3.11
C ILE A 6 2.87 12.30 -4.02
N HIS A 7 4.00 11.94 -3.43
CA HIS A 7 5.23 11.60 -4.14
C HIS A 7 5.48 10.09 -4.04
N PRO A 8 5.29 9.33 -5.14
CA PRO A 8 5.64 7.92 -5.18
C PRO A 8 7.16 7.76 -5.26
N ILE A 9 7.73 6.94 -4.41
CA ILE A 9 9.15 6.57 -4.44
C ILE A 9 9.22 5.06 -4.68
N ALA A 10 9.54 4.67 -5.90
CA ALA A 10 9.70 3.28 -6.30
C ALA A 10 11.06 2.77 -5.83
N LEU A 11 11.09 1.86 -4.87
CA LEU A 11 12.31 1.32 -4.29
C LEU A 11 12.90 0.17 -5.11
N CYS A 12 12.06 -0.80 -5.45
CA CYS A 12 12.46 -1.97 -6.21
C CYS A 12 11.27 -2.56 -6.97
N GLN A 13 11.57 -3.42 -7.94
CA GLN A 13 10.56 -4.10 -8.76
C GLN A 13 10.95 -5.54 -9.03
N GLY A 14 9.99 -6.31 -9.51
CA GLY A 14 10.24 -7.67 -9.98
C GLY A 14 9.14 -8.18 -10.89
N PRO A 15 9.41 -9.25 -11.65
CA PRO A 15 8.42 -9.85 -12.55
C PRO A 15 7.30 -10.52 -11.76
N ARG A 16 6.09 -10.47 -12.31
CA ARG A 16 4.89 -11.14 -11.80
C ARG A 16 4.05 -11.66 -12.95
N ASP A 17 3.24 -12.64 -12.64
CA ASP A 17 2.09 -13.01 -13.46
C ASP A 17 0.94 -12.05 -13.14
N ALA A 18 0.26 -11.53 -14.16
CA ALA A 18 -0.80 -10.54 -13.97
C ALA A 18 -2.02 -11.10 -13.20
N SER A 19 -2.17 -12.42 -13.12
CA SER A 19 -3.19 -13.06 -12.28
C SER A 19 -3.02 -12.71 -10.79
N HIS A 20 -1.82 -12.30 -10.34
CA HIS A 20 -1.62 -11.82 -8.97
C HIS A 20 -2.53 -10.64 -8.60
N PHE A 21 -2.89 -9.82 -9.60
CA PHE A 21 -3.70 -8.61 -9.43
C PHE A 21 -5.15 -8.78 -9.89
N THR A 22 -5.46 -9.93 -10.54
CA THR A 22 -6.77 -10.18 -11.14
C THR A 22 -7.18 -11.64 -10.96
N TYR A 23 -7.88 -11.93 -9.86
CA TYR A 23 -8.31 -13.27 -9.46
C TYR A 23 -8.95 -14.05 -10.62
N ARG A 24 -8.40 -15.24 -10.90
CA ARG A 24 -8.87 -16.15 -11.96
C ARG A 24 -8.85 -15.58 -13.38
N MET A 25 -8.04 -14.56 -13.63
CA MET A 25 -7.86 -13.96 -14.96
C MET A 25 -6.38 -13.68 -15.24
N ASN A 26 -6.04 -13.43 -16.51
CA ASN A 26 -4.71 -12.99 -16.97
C ASN A 26 -3.55 -13.95 -16.63
N PHE A 27 -3.82 -15.25 -16.48
CA PHE A 27 -2.79 -16.26 -16.28
C PHE A 27 -1.78 -16.29 -17.44
N GLY A 28 -0.49 -16.39 -17.12
CA GLY A 28 0.59 -16.42 -18.11
C GLY A 28 0.92 -15.07 -18.75
N THR A 29 0.31 -13.98 -18.29
CA THR A 29 0.62 -12.62 -18.76
C THR A 29 1.68 -12.02 -17.85
N GLU A 30 2.87 -11.71 -18.39
CA GLU A 30 3.92 -11.06 -17.63
C GLU A 30 3.59 -9.60 -17.32
N CYS A 31 3.86 -9.18 -16.10
CA CYS A 31 3.83 -7.79 -15.65
C CYS A 31 4.93 -7.56 -14.61
N LYS A 32 4.99 -6.37 -14.04
CA LYS A 32 5.91 -6.04 -12.94
C LYS A 32 5.13 -5.64 -11.71
N SER A 33 5.65 -5.98 -10.54
CA SER A 33 5.21 -5.47 -9.26
C SER A 33 6.29 -4.56 -8.69
N VAL A 34 5.89 -3.44 -8.11
CA VAL A 34 6.80 -2.44 -7.56
C VAL A 34 6.54 -2.28 -6.07
N SER A 35 7.59 -2.22 -5.27
CA SER A 35 7.51 -1.80 -3.87
C SER A 35 7.74 -0.30 -3.79
N TYR A 36 6.74 0.39 -3.25
CA TYR A 36 6.75 1.84 -3.06
C TYR A 36 6.80 2.24 -1.60
N ILE A 37 7.28 3.46 -1.38
CA ILE A 37 6.89 4.32 -0.26
C ILE A 37 6.26 5.58 -0.85
N TRP A 38 5.28 6.17 -0.14
CA TRP A 38 4.54 7.33 -0.63
C TRP A 38 4.66 8.47 0.38
N TYR A 39 5.27 9.58 -0.04
CA TYR A 39 5.38 10.75 0.82
C TYR A 39 4.22 11.72 0.57
N VAL A 40 3.56 12.15 1.65
CA VAL A 40 2.48 13.14 1.62
C VAL A 40 3.09 14.53 1.85
N ALA A 41 3.38 15.24 0.76
CA ALA A 41 4.03 16.54 0.82
C ALA A 41 3.06 17.64 1.27
N GLY A 42 3.57 18.54 2.11
CA GLY A 42 2.78 19.60 2.74
C GLY A 42 2.14 19.18 4.07
N SER A 43 2.28 17.91 4.48
CA SER A 43 1.81 17.47 5.79
C SER A 43 2.74 17.93 6.91
N GLU A 44 2.14 18.35 8.01
CA GLU A 44 2.79 18.54 9.31
C GLU A 44 1.90 17.90 10.37
N PRO A 45 2.39 16.87 11.05
CA PRO A 45 3.69 16.20 10.94
C PRO A 45 3.93 15.53 9.56
N LYS A 46 5.21 15.27 9.22
CA LYS A 46 5.60 14.64 7.95
C LYS A 46 5.16 13.18 7.88
N ILE A 47 4.32 12.86 6.90
CA ILE A 47 3.70 11.55 6.74
C ILE A 47 4.29 10.79 5.57
N LEU A 48 4.61 9.52 5.82
CA LEU A 48 4.97 8.52 4.82
C LEU A 48 3.97 7.36 4.89
N ILE A 49 3.67 6.76 3.75
CA ILE A 49 2.88 5.53 3.66
C ILE A 49 3.80 4.39 3.25
N ASP A 50 3.78 3.31 4.04
CA ASP A 50 4.64 2.14 3.98
C ASP A 50 6.14 2.45 4.10
N THR A 51 6.95 1.42 4.23
CA THR A 51 8.41 1.53 4.34
C THR A 51 9.15 0.81 3.23
N GLY A 52 8.45 -0.02 2.45
CA GLY A 52 9.02 -0.80 1.37
C GLY A 52 9.86 -1.99 1.83
N THR A 53 10.55 -2.59 0.88
CA THR A 53 11.45 -3.73 1.09
C THR A 53 12.76 -3.55 0.35
N ARG A 54 13.73 -4.40 0.67
CA ARG A 54 15.01 -4.50 -0.06
C ARG A 54 14.82 -5.20 -1.40
N ALA A 55 15.68 -4.85 -2.35
CA ALA A 55 15.72 -5.47 -3.68
C ALA A 55 16.26 -6.92 -3.60
N VAL A 56 15.42 -7.86 -3.12
CA VAL A 56 15.75 -9.28 -3.01
C VAL A 56 14.58 -10.16 -3.43
N GLY A 57 14.88 -11.32 -3.97
CA GLY A 57 13.87 -12.32 -4.34
C GLY A 57 12.89 -11.76 -5.36
N ALA A 58 11.62 -11.74 -5.00
CA ALA A 58 10.53 -11.32 -5.85
C ALA A 58 10.57 -9.84 -6.30
N PHE A 59 11.40 -9.00 -5.63
CA PHE A 59 11.66 -7.59 -5.95
C PHE A 59 13.16 -7.37 -6.22
N GLY A 60 13.75 -8.20 -7.10
CA GLY A 60 15.21 -8.27 -7.27
C GLY A 60 15.87 -7.07 -7.95
N ASP A 61 15.11 -6.23 -8.66
CA ASP A 61 15.63 -5.07 -9.37
C ASP A 61 15.52 -3.82 -8.49
N GLU A 62 16.64 -3.31 -7.97
CA GLU A 62 16.68 -2.06 -7.23
C GLU A 62 16.49 -0.87 -8.17
N LEU A 63 15.61 0.06 -7.81
CA LEU A 63 15.36 1.31 -8.53
C LEU A 63 15.97 2.50 -7.78
N THR A 64 15.79 2.55 -6.47
CA THR A 64 16.43 3.55 -5.59
C THR A 64 16.43 3.06 -4.14
N SER A 65 17.33 3.61 -3.32
CA SER A 65 17.26 3.42 -1.87
C SER A 65 16.27 4.40 -1.23
N VAL A 66 15.83 4.11 0.00
CA VAL A 66 14.99 5.01 0.81
C VAL A 66 15.65 6.39 0.95
N GLU A 67 16.95 6.39 1.29
CA GLU A 67 17.72 7.63 1.48
C GLU A 67 17.77 8.47 0.22
N ASN A 68 18.10 7.85 -0.92
CA ASN A 68 18.20 8.55 -2.20
C ASN A 68 16.82 9.04 -2.69
N GLY A 69 15.77 8.26 -2.47
CA GLY A 69 14.42 8.64 -2.82
C GLY A 69 13.94 9.86 -2.02
N LEU A 70 14.11 9.84 -0.71
CA LEU A 70 13.76 10.97 0.17
C LEU A 70 14.65 12.20 -0.07
N ALA A 71 15.95 12.00 -0.34
CA ALA A 71 16.87 13.10 -0.60
C ALA A 71 16.47 13.96 -1.82
N LYS A 72 15.84 13.38 -2.85
CA LYS A 72 15.27 14.13 -3.98
C LYS A 72 14.18 15.12 -3.55
N LEU A 73 13.54 14.86 -2.41
CA LEU A 73 12.51 15.72 -1.82
C LEU A 73 13.08 16.62 -0.71
N GLY A 74 14.41 16.64 -0.52
CA GLY A 74 15.08 17.38 0.54
C GLY A 74 14.88 16.78 1.94
N LEU A 75 14.56 15.49 2.02
CA LEU A 75 14.25 14.77 3.25
C LEU A 75 15.25 13.64 3.52
N LYS A 76 15.25 13.19 4.75
CA LYS A 76 15.93 11.97 5.21
C LYS A 76 14.98 11.16 6.10
N PRO A 77 15.24 9.86 6.33
CA PRO A 77 14.35 9.02 7.13
C PRO A 77 14.02 9.57 8.52
N GLU A 78 14.96 10.28 9.16
CA GLU A 78 14.78 10.88 10.50
C GLU A 78 13.83 12.09 10.52
N ASP A 79 13.47 12.63 9.37
CA ASP A 79 12.53 13.75 9.26
C ASP A 79 11.07 13.26 9.23
N ILE A 80 10.85 11.96 8.97
CA ILE A 80 9.51 11.36 8.96
C ILE A 80 9.05 11.15 10.41
N GLU A 81 7.85 11.65 10.70
CA GLU A 81 7.27 11.65 12.05
C GLU A 81 6.14 10.63 12.18
N ILE A 82 5.42 10.37 11.08
CA ILE A 82 4.35 9.37 11.02
C ILE A 82 4.58 8.47 9.81
N VAL A 83 4.52 7.16 10.02
CA VAL A 83 4.40 6.16 8.97
C VAL A 83 3.04 5.50 9.10
N ILE A 84 2.24 5.53 8.04
CA ILE A 84 0.98 4.80 7.99
C ILE A 84 1.26 3.49 7.24
N LEU A 85 1.12 2.36 7.93
CA LEU A 85 1.30 1.04 7.32
C LEU A 85 -0.01 0.59 6.69
N THR A 86 0.01 0.29 5.39
CA THR A 86 -1.16 -0.27 4.70
C THR A 86 -1.53 -1.63 5.29
N HIS A 87 -0.54 -2.46 5.53
CA HIS A 87 -0.61 -3.76 6.20
C HIS A 87 0.80 -4.23 6.58
N LEU A 88 0.93 -5.42 7.21
CA LEU A 88 2.20 -5.90 7.76
C LEU A 88 2.89 -7.00 6.94
N HIS A 89 2.60 -7.14 5.64
CA HIS A 89 3.45 -7.95 4.77
C HIS A 89 4.86 -7.35 4.68
N PHE A 90 5.87 -8.21 4.55
CA PHE A 90 7.27 -7.78 4.63
C PHE A 90 7.62 -6.67 3.63
N ASP A 91 7.02 -6.65 2.44
CA ASP A 91 7.32 -5.69 1.38
C ASP A 91 6.74 -4.27 1.64
N HIS A 92 5.98 -4.10 2.72
CA HIS A 92 5.44 -2.83 3.20
C HIS A 92 6.11 -2.33 4.49
N VAL A 93 6.72 -3.23 5.28
CA VAL A 93 7.22 -2.89 6.62
C VAL A 93 8.71 -3.20 6.84
N GLU A 94 9.38 -3.89 5.92
CA GLU A 94 10.75 -4.40 6.14
C GLU A 94 11.78 -3.30 6.46
N LEU A 95 11.63 -2.11 5.87
CA LEU A 95 12.57 -1.00 6.08
C LEU A 95 12.13 -0.04 7.20
N GLY A 96 11.14 -0.42 8.01
CA GLY A 96 10.64 0.38 9.13
C GLY A 96 11.72 0.85 10.11
N TYR A 97 12.74 0.04 10.33
CA TYR A 97 13.87 0.37 11.21
C TYR A 97 14.67 1.62 10.81
N ARG A 98 14.49 2.12 9.58
CA ARG A 98 15.10 3.36 9.07
C ARG A 98 14.48 4.61 9.71
N TYR A 99 13.19 4.57 10.06
CA TYR A 99 12.40 5.71 10.51
C TYR A 99 12.33 5.77 12.05
N LYS A 100 13.49 5.96 12.70
CA LYS A 100 13.68 5.81 14.16
C LYS A 100 12.84 6.74 15.02
N LYS A 101 12.39 7.87 14.47
CA LYS A 101 11.57 8.86 15.19
C LYS A 101 10.09 8.74 14.90
N ALA A 102 9.74 7.96 13.88
CA ALA A 102 8.36 7.86 13.44
C ALA A 102 7.50 7.05 14.40
N LYS A 103 6.24 7.45 14.48
CA LYS A 103 5.15 6.65 14.99
C LYS A 103 4.54 5.89 13.81
N PHE A 104 4.28 4.59 14.00
CA PHE A 104 3.74 3.73 12.96
C PHE A 104 2.28 3.42 13.24
N ILE A 105 1.39 3.82 12.34
CA ILE A 105 -0.05 3.60 12.48
C ILE A 105 -0.43 2.28 11.82
N VAL A 106 -1.06 1.39 12.59
CA VAL A 106 -1.49 0.07 12.13
C VAL A 106 -2.87 -0.27 12.69
N GLN A 107 -3.67 -1.01 11.92
CA GLN A 107 -4.96 -1.50 12.39
C GLN A 107 -4.81 -2.62 13.42
N LYS A 108 -5.66 -2.59 14.45
CA LYS A 108 -5.71 -3.62 15.49
C LYS A 108 -5.88 -5.02 14.91
N ARG A 109 -6.82 -5.20 13.98
CA ARG A 109 -7.10 -6.48 13.33
C ARG A 109 -5.89 -7.03 12.57
N GLU A 110 -5.07 -6.15 11.96
CA GLU A 110 -3.82 -6.52 11.28
C GLU A 110 -2.78 -7.02 12.29
N LEU A 111 -2.53 -6.24 13.33
CA LEU A 111 -1.55 -6.59 14.35
C LEU A 111 -1.94 -7.88 15.09
N ASP A 112 -3.20 -8.02 15.49
CA ASP A 112 -3.68 -9.21 16.20
C ASP A 112 -3.43 -10.49 15.40
N TYR A 113 -3.67 -10.45 14.07
CA TYR A 113 -3.42 -11.60 13.20
C TYR A 113 -1.92 -11.90 13.06
N THR A 114 -1.11 -10.87 12.83
CA THR A 114 0.31 -11.04 12.53
C THR A 114 1.15 -11.52 13.72
N LEU A 115 0.64 -11.39 14.94
CA LEU A 115 1.29 -11.94 16.13
C LEU A 115 1.26 -13.47 16.17
N ASN A 116 0.28 -14.11 15.54
CA ASN A 116 0.15 -15.56 15.41
C ASN A 116 -0.52 -15.94 14.08
N PRO A 117 0.14 -15.70 12.93
CA PRO A 117 -0.46 -15.93 11.63
C PRO A 117 -0.63 -17.43 11.35
N HIS A 118 -1.57 -17.77 10.48
CA HIS A 118 -1.70 -19.14 9.98
C HIS A 118 -0.40 -19.57 9.31
N PRO A 119 0.06 -20.83 9.42
CA PRO A 119 1.32 -21.30 8.85
C PRO A 119 1.51 -21.02 7.36
N ILE A 120 0.43 -20.97 6.56
CA ILE A 120 0.48 -20.66 5.13
C ILE A 120 0.92 -19.21 4.88
N ASP A 121 0.62 -18.30 5.80
CA ASP A 121 0.89 -16.87 5.69
C ASP A 121 2.16 -16.43 6.44
N ALA A 122 2.70 -17.29 7.32
CA ALA A 122 3.79 -16.95 8.22
C ALA A 122 5.05 -16.45 7.51
N SER A 123 5.28 -16.84 6.25
CA SER A 123 6.45 -16.41 5.47
C SER A 123 6.37 -14.96 5.01
N ILE A 124 5.16 -14.39 4.89
CA ILE A 124 4.94 -13.01 4.47
C ILE A 124 4.85 -12.05 5.66
N TYR A 125 4.51 -12.54 6.86
CA TYR A 125 4.48 -11.77 8.10
C TYR A 125 5.76 -12.01 8.92
N ARG A 126 6.78 -11.19 8.68
CA ARG A 126 8.09 -11.32 9.33
C ARG A 126 8.12 -10.50 10.62
N ARG A 127 7.79 -11.11 11.75
CA ARG A 127 7.66 -10.44 13.05
C ARG A 127 8.82 -9.51 13.41
N ASN A 128 10.05 -9.91 13.10
CA ASN A 128 11.24 -9.10 13.35
C ASN A 128 11.29 -7.77 12.58
N THR A 129 10.43 -7.55 11.58
CA THR A 129 10.36 -6.31 10.82
C THR A 129 9.50 -5.24 11.50
N PHE A 130 8.61 -5.61 12.41
CA PHE A 130 7.67 -4.68 13.04
C PHE A 130 7.64 -4.71 14.58
N GLU A 131 8.11 -5.79 15.24
CA GLU A 131 7.99 -5.94 16.70
C GLU A 131 8.69 -4.86 17.53
N ASN A 132 9.71 -4.18 16.97
CA ASN A 132 10.45 -3.12 17.63
C ASN A 132 10.08 -1.71 17.14
N LEU A 133 9.04 -1.58 16.30
CA LEU A 133 8.55 -0.28 15.85
C LEU A 133 7.67 0.39 16.90
N ASN A 134 7.65 1.71 16.92
CA ASN A 134 6.77 2.50 17.78
C ASN A 134 5.34 2.50 17.21
N LEU A 135 4.60 1.40 17.44
CA LEU A 135 3.27 1.19 16.88
C LEU A 135 2.19 2.00 17.63
N GLU A 136 1.40 2.77 16.88
CA GLU A 136 0.09 3.27 17.31
C GLU A 136 -0.99 2.39 16.69
N VAL A 137 -1.68 1.63 17.54
CA VAL A 137 -2.75 0.72 17.12
C VAL A 137 -4.06 1.49 17.07
N ILE A 138 -4.73 1.43 15.92
CA ILE A 138 -6.05 2.03 15.71
C ILE A 138 -7.07 0.95 15.36
N ASP A 139 -8.36 1.26 15.46
CA ASP A 139 -9.44 0.33 15.11
C ASP A 139 -10.48 1.05 14.25
N GLY A 140 -10.56 0.65 13.00
CA GLY A 140 -11.49 1.24 12.03
C GLY A 140 -11.00 2.51 11.33
N GLU A 141 -11.95 3.31 10.85
CA GLU A 141 -11.69 4.56 10.13
C GLU A 141 -11.23 5.67 11.08
N LYS A 142 -10.19 6.40 10.69
CA LYS A 142 -9.64 7.49 11.51
C LYS A 142 -9.02 8.58 10.64
N GLU A 143 -9.35 9.84 10.92
CA GLU A 143 -8.60 10.99 10.41
C GLU A 143 -7.30 11.12 11.21
N ILE A 144 -6.15 11.07 10.51
CA ILE A 144 -4.82 11.15 11.10
C ILE A 144 -4.40 12.61 11.28
N ILE A 145 -4.58 13.40 10.23
CA ILE A 145 -4.52 14.86 10.22
C ILE A 145 -5.64 15.38 9.32
N PRO A 146 -6.05 16.64 9.41
CA PRO A 146 -7.08 17.19 8.54
C PRO A 146 -6.78 16.94 7.06
N GLY A 147 -7.60 16.13 6.39
CA GLY A 147 -7.46 15.79 4.97
C GLY A 147 -6.59 14.56 4.68
N VAL A 148 -6.11 13.84 5.69
CA VAL A 148 -5.48 12.52 5.55
C VAL A 148 -6.17 11.54 6.50
N SER A 149 -6.86 10.56 5.95
CA SER A 149 -7.63 9.56 6.72
C SER A 149 -7.24 8.14 6.32
N VAL A 150 -7.50 7.20 7.19
CA VAL A 150 -7.39 5.77 6.91
C VAL A 150 -8.73 5.10 7.11
N PHE A 151 -9.00 4.04 6.34
CA PHE A 151 -10.17 3.19 6.50
C PHE A 151 -9.82 1.74 6.18
N LEU A 152 -10.52 0.81 6.83
CA LEU A 152 -10.30 -0.62 6.63
C LEU A 152 -10.62 -1.05 5.19
N THR A 153 -9.70 -1.78 4.59
CA THR A 153 -9.85 -2.48 3.32
C THR A 153 -9.30 -3.90 3.44
N PRO A 154 -9.99 -4.75 4.25
CA PRO A 154 -9.53 -6.09 4.57
C PRO A 154 -9.66 -7.04 3.37
N GLY A 155 -9.14 -8.25 3.55
CA GLY A 155 -9.30 -9.37 2.65
C GLY A 155 -8.02 -9.76 1.91
N HIS A 156 -7.15 -8.82 1.53
CA HIS A 156 -5.77 -9.12 1.11
C HIS A 156 -4.94 -9.54 2.33
N SER A 157 -4.99 -8.73 3.37
CA SER A 157 -4.62 -9.05 4.74
C SER A 157 -5.82 -8.84 5.67
N PRO A 158 -5.88 -9.44 6.86
CA PRO A 158 -7.05 -9.34 7.73
C PRO A 158 -7.39 -7.92 8.16
N GLY A 159 -6.41 -7.06 8.35
CA GLY A 159 -6.58 -5.69 8.80
C GLY A 159 -5.97 -4.64 7.87
N GLY A 160 -5.85 -4.96 6.58
CA GLY A 160 -5.39 -3.99 5.59
C GLY A 160 -6.21 -2.70 5.61
N GLN A 161 -5.55 -1.55 5.41
CA GLN A 161 -6.18 -0.23 5.37
C GLN A 161 -5.71 0.56 4.17
N SER A 162 -6.64 1.30 3.55
CA SER A 162 -6.33 2.28 2.50
C SER A 162 -6.25 3.68 3.08
N ILE A 163 -5.47 4.53 2.42
CA ILE A 163 -5.22 5.89 2.87
C ILE A 163 -5.88 6.88 1.90
N GLU A 164 -6.83 7.65 2.40
CA GLU A 164 -7.49 8.74 1.69
C GLU A 164 -6.74 10.05 1.94
N VAL A 165 -6.33 10.73 0.87
CA VAL A 165 -5.61 12.01 0.92
C VAL A 165 -6.36 13.03 0.08
N ASN A 166 -6.72 14.16 0.67
CA ASN A 166 -7.28 15.28 -0.07
C ASN A 166 -6.18 15.94 -0.90
N THR A 167 -6.37 16.00 -2.22
CA THR A 167 -5.45 16.65 -3.17
C THR A 167 -6.15 17.79 -3.90
N ALA A 168 -5.39 18.56 -4.70
CA ALA A 168 -5.97 19.59 -5.55
C ALA A 168 -6.90 19.01 -6.64
N ALA A 169 -6.74 17.71 -6.98
CA ALA A 169 -7.54 17.01 -7.98
C ALA A 169 -8.69 16.17 -7.35
N GLY A 170 -8.96 16.33 -6.06
CA GLY A 170 -9.96 15.56 -5.33
C GLY A 170 -9.34 14.55 -4.38
N LYS A 171 -10.09 13.52 -4.03
CA LYS A 171 -9.68 12.46 -3.12
C LYS A 171 -8.80 11.43 -3.83
N ALA A 172 -7.52 11.38 -3.47
CA ALA A 172 -6.62 10.31 -3.88
C ALA A 172 -6.64 9.21 -2.82
N ILE A 173 -6.74 7.94 -3.25
CA ILE A 173 -6.67 6.81 -2.34
C ILE A 173 -5.48 5.91 -2.70
N ILE A 174 -4.52 5.80 -1.78
CA ILE A 174 -3.48 4.77 -1.82
C ILE A 174 -4.09 3.50 -1.27
N THR A 175 -4.11 2.45 -2.09
CA THR A 175 -4.79 1.19 -1.74
C THR A 175 -4.06 0.41 -0.66
N GLY A 176 -4.80 -0.27 0.21
CA GLY A 176 -4.26 -1.12 1.29
C GLY A 176 -4.12 -2.60 0.92
N PHE A 177 -4.15 -2.93 -0.35
CA PHE A 177 -4.12 -4.31 -0.84
C PHE A 177 -3.31 -4.43 -2.15
N CYS A 178 -2.83 -5.63 -2.43
CA CYS A 178 -2.03 -5.93 -3.62
C CYS A 178 -2.87 -5.73 -4.89
N CYS A 179 -2.63 -4.66 -5.65
CA CYS A 179 -3.38 -4.36 -6.86
C CYS A 179 -2.57 -3.58 -7.90
N HIS A 180 -3.07 -3.62 -9.13
CA HIS A 180 -2.77 -2.71 -10.23
C HIS A 180 -4.04 -1.95 -10.61
N LEU A 181 -3.94 -0.91 -11.45
CA LEU A 181 -5.13 -0.22 -11.97
C LEU A 181 -6.06 -1.16 -12.74
N SER A 182 -5.51 -2.22 -13.37
CA SER A 182 -6.30 -3.26 -14.03
C SER A 182 -7.29 -3.98 -13.10
N THR A 183 -7.01 -4.01 -11.80
CA THR A 183 -7.94 -4.53 -10.76
C THR A 183 -9.26 -3.78 -10.75
N PHE A 184 -9.24 -2.47 -11.07
CA PHE A 184 -10.40 -1.57 -11.06
C PHE A 184 -11.08 -1.41 -12.42
N MET A 185 -10.43 -1.88 -13.49
CA MET A 185 -10.91 -1.74 -14.88
C MET A 185 -11.80 -2.91 -15.24
N GLN A 186 -13.10 -2.67 -15.37
CA GLN A 186 -14.05 -3.71 -15.76
C GLN A 186 -13.84 -4.14 -17.21
N THR A 187 -13.42 -5.39 -17.42
CA THR A 187 -13.28 -6.03 -18.73
C THR A 187 -14.58 -6.69 -19.20
N GLU A 188 -14.69 -7.09 -20.47
CA GLU A 188 -15.84 -7.86 -20.98
C GLU A 188 -15.99 -9.21 -20.27
N GLU A 189 -14.87 -9.84 -19.91
CA GLU A 189 -14.87 -11.08 -19.13
C GLU A 189 -15.47 -10.85 -17.73
N MET A 190 -15.10 -9.75 -17.05
CA MET A 190 -15.66 -9.39 -15.75
C MET A 190 -17.15 -9.09 -15.86
N LYS A 191 -17.59 -8.35 -16.90
CA LYS A 191 -19.02 -8.09 -17.17
C LYS A 191 -19.80 -9.38 -17.34
N SER A 192 -19.27 -10.34 -18.11
CA SER A 192 -19.93 -11.64 -18.33
C SER A 192 -20.12 -12.45 -17.03
N ARG A 193 -19.27 -12.19 -16.02
CA ARG A 193 -19.33 -12.81 -14.69
C ARG A 193 -20.14 -11.99 -13.69
N GLY A 194 -20.63 -10.81 -14.06
CA GLY A 194 -21.31 -9.87 -13.16
C GLY A 194 -20.36 -9.17 -12.16
N TRP A 195 -19.05 -9.07 -12.50
CA TRP A 195 -18.05 -8.44 -11.64
C TRP A 195 -17.80 -6.99 -12.06
N GLU A 196 -17.83 -6.08 -11.11
CA GLU A 196 -17.52 -4.66 -11.34
C GLU A 196 -16.01 -4.35 -11.22
N VAL A 197 -15.29 -5.16 -10.47
CA VAL A 197 -13.85 -5.07 -10.22
C VAL A 197 -13.27 -6.49 -10.19
N ALA A 198 -11.95 -6.60 -10.25
CA ALA A 198 -11.27 -7.85 -9.92
C ALA A 198 -10.92 -7.87 -8.42
N ALA A 199 -10.63 -9.06 -7.90
CA ALA A 199 -9.93 -9.22 -6.63
C ALA A 199 -8.46 -9.58 -6.91
N PRO A 200 -7.49 -9.23 -6.06
CA PRO A 200 -6.15 -9.79 -6.15
C PRO A 200 -6.15 -11.30 -5.88
N LEU A 201 -5.21 -12.03 -6.46
CA LEU A 201 -5.04 -13.47 -6.21
C LEU A 201 -4.51 -13.74 -4.81
N ILE A 202 -3.60 -12.87 -4.32
CA ILE A 202 -3.06 -12.97 -2.97
C ILE A 202 -4.07 -12.33 -2.02
N HIS A 203 -4.79 -13.18 -1.28
CA HIS A 203 -5.81 -12.75 -0.33
C HIS A 203 -5.96 -13.74 0.82
N HIS A 204 -6.35 -13.22 1.96
CA HIS A 204 -6.83 -13.97 3.11
C HIS A 204 -8.30 -14.36 2.94
N ASP A 205 -9.12 -13.42 2.45
CA ASP A 205 -10.53 -13.67 2.05
C ASP A 205 -10.85 -12.92 0.76
N VAL A 206 -11.24 -13.69 -0.28
CA VAL A 206 -11.51 -13.13 -1.61
C VAL A 206 -12.75 -12.26 -1.66
N ARG A 207 -13.75 -12.52 -0.81
CA ARG A 207 -14.99 -11.74 -0.79
C ARG A 207 -14.74 -10.40 -0.10
N GLU A 208 -14.07 -10.43 1.07
CA GLU A 208 -13.69 -9.20 1.76
C GLU A 208 -12.84 -8.29 0.86
N VAL A 209 -11.83 -8.83 0.17
CA VAL A 209 -10.99 -7.98 -0.69
C VAL A 209 -11.74 -7.47 -1.92
N TYR A 210 -12.66 -8.23 -2.50
CA TYR A 210 -13.53 -7.75 -3.57
C TYR A 210 -14.36 -6.55 -3.12
N ASP A 211 -14.99 -6.64 -1.95
CA ASP A 211 -15.78 -5.55 -1.37
C ASP A 211 -14.89 -4.33 -1.05
N SER A 212 -13.65 -4.55 -0.58
CA SER A 212 -12.66 -3.51 -0.34
C SER A 212 -12.24 -2.78 -1.63
N VAL A 213 -12.06 -3.52 -2.73
CA VAL A 213 -11.77 -2.93 -4.05
C VAL A 213 -12.95 -2.08 -4.53
N LEU A 214 -14.18 -2.55 -4.36
CA LEU A 214 -15.39 -1.77 -4.68
C LEU A 214 -15.46 -0.50 -3.85
N GLU A 215 -15.19 -0.58 -2.55
CA GLU A 215 -15.25 0.58 -1.66
C GLU A 215 -14.22 1.64 -2.06
N VAL A 216 -12.97 1.25 -2.35
CA VAL A 216 -11.96 2.17 -2.89
C VAL A 216 -12.44 2.81 -4.19
N LYS A 217 -12.98 2.00 -5.12
CA LYS A 217 -13.48 2.51 -6.42
C LYS A 217 -14.59 3.55 -6.26
N ARG A 218 -15.45 3.41 -5.23
CA ARG A 218 -16.54 4.35 -4.96
C ARG A 218 -16.10 5.63 -4.30
N ARG A 219 -15.07 5.56 -3.41
CA ARG A 219 -14.60 6.71 -2.64
C ARG A 219 -13.61 7.59 -3.40
N ALA A 220 -12.80 7.01 -4.30
CA ALA A 220 -11.68 7.69 -4.92
C ALA A 220 -12.09 8.51 -6.14
N ASP A 221 -11.61 9.76 -6.23
CA ASP A 221 -11.49 10.50 -7.49
C ASP A 221 -10.25 10.03 -8.26
N THR A 222 -9.17 9.66 -7.53
CA THR A 222 -7.94 9.07 -8.08
C THR A 222 -7.52 7.86 -7.26
N ILE A 223 -7.27 6.72 -7.94
CA ILE A 223 -6.78 5.49 -7.31
C ILE A 223 -5.27 5.39 -7.51
N LEU A 224 -4.54 5.21 -6.43
CA LEU A 224 -3.10 4.94 -6.40
C LEU A 224 -2.89 3.47 -6.02
N ALA A 225 -2.78 2.64 -7.05
CA ALA A 225 -2.67 1.19 -6.90
C ALA A 225 -1.28 0.81 -6.37
N LEU A 226 -1.24 0.06 -5.27
CA LEU A 226 -0.09 -0.12 -4.39
C LEU A 226 1.18 -0.68 -5.08
N HIS A 227 1.01 -1.51 -6.12
CA HIS A 227 2.13 -2.18 -6.81
C HIS A 227 2.25 -1.87 -8.31
N ASP A 228 1.44 -0.94 -8.83
CA ASP A 228 1.39 -0.66 -10.26
C ASP A 228 2.65 0.08 -10.75
N PRO A 229 3.36 -0.43 -11.76
CA PRO A 229 4.57 0.21 -12.29
C PRO A 229 4.33 1.57 -12.95
N ILE A 230 3.09 1.98 -13.17
CA ILE A 230 2.73 3.25 -13.82
C ILE A 230 3.27 4.49 -13.10
N TYR A 231 3.62 4.38 -11.81
CA TYR A 231 4.12 5.48 -11.01
C TYR A 231 5.65 5.58 -10.97
N ILE A 232 6.38 4.64 -11.59
CA ILE A 232 7.85 4.71 -11.68
C ILE A 232 8.26 6.00 -12.41
N GLY A 233 9.14 6.78 -11.78
CA GLY A 233 9.65 8.04 -12.34
C GLY A 233 8.69 9.21 -12.32
N LYS A 234 7.47 9.06 -11.78
CA LYS A 234 6.59 10.19 -11.51
C LYS A 234 7.07 10.93 -10.25
N GLU A 235 7.15 12.24 -10.35
CA GLU A 235 7.55 13.08 -9.20
C GLU A 235 6.35 13.33 -8.27
N ILE A 236 5.18 13.57 -8.86
CA ILE A 236 3.93 13.86 -8.13
C ILE A 236 2.79 13.09 -8.80
N VAL A 237 1.91 12.55 -7.99
CA VAL A 237 0.61 12.03 -8.39
C VAL A 237 -0.48 12.89 -7.75
N PRO A 238 -1.65 13.03 -8.40
CA PRO A 238 -2.65 14.05 -8.07
C PRO A 238 -3.01 14.10 -6.60
#